data_6a9da1c4b2df0f9b1803aef0d9762237
#
_entry.id   6a9da1c4b2df0f9b1803aef0d9762237
#
_cell.length_a   1.000
_cell.length_b   1.000
_cell.length_c   1.000
_cell.angle_alpha   90.00
_cell.angle_beta   90.00
_cell.angle_gamma   90.00
#
_symmetry.space_group_name_H-M   'P 1'
#
loop_
_entity.id
_entity.type
_entity.pdbx_description
1 polymer ?
#
loop_
_entity_poly.entity_id
_entity_poly.type
_entity_poly.pdbx_seq_one_letter_code
_entity_poly.pdbx_strand_id
1 'polypeptide(L)'
;MSAYRFEGYWKDVGTLDSLWDANMDMLAQGSGLNLLDKDWPIYARAESEPPAYLGETAEVDHSVVTRGSEVEGAVRNSVLSQRCTVAEGAEVEYSILMPGAVVERGARVAYAILGENVRVGENARVGASPEAAPPEEWGITVVGPEAQIEAGRTLKANRMLNREGKETVR
;
A
#
# COMPACT_ATOMS: atom_id res chain seq x y z
N MET A 1 -2.30 15.54 39.73
CA MET A 1 -2.38 15.01 38.36
C MET A 1 -1.27 13.98 38.23
N SER A 2 -1.57 12.73 37.87
CA SER A 2 -0.57 11.67 37.70
C SER A 2 -0.34 11.42 36.20
N ALA A 3 0.91 11.23 35.83
CA ALA A 3 1.29 10.88 34.46
C ALA A 3 1.78 9.42 34.45
N TYR A 4 1.36 8.69 33.42
CA TYR A 4 1.86 7.34 33.13
C TYR A 4 2.80 7.41 31.91
N ARG A 5 4.01 6.89 32.08
CA ARG A 5 4.96 6.79 30.98
C ARG A 5 4.74 5.46 30.24
N PHE A 6 4.30 5.55 28.99
CA PHE A 6 4.15 4.39 28.12
C PHE A 6 5.50 4.05 27.47
N GLU A 7 5.86 2.76 27.49
CA GLU A 7 7.14 2.26 26.94
C GLU A 7 6.94 1.32 25.72
N GLY A 8 5.70 1.16 25.24
CA GLY A 8 5.38 0.35 24.08
C GLY A 8 5.48 1.09 22.74
N TYR A 9 5.16 0.40 21.65
CA TYR A 9 5.04 1.02 20.33
C TYR A 9 3.90 2.05 20.33
N TRP A 10 4.21 3.26 19.93
CA TRP A 10 3.22 4.32 19.70
C TRP A 10 3.65 5.19 18.51
N LYS A 11 2.73 5.48 17.62
CA LYS A 11 2.96 6.34 16.47
C LYS A 11 1.73 7.21 16.20
N ASP A 12 1.94 8.50 16.01
CA ASP A 12 0.89 9.41 15.56
C ASP A 12 0.74 9.29 14.04
N VAL A 13 -0.49 9.05 13.58
CA VAL A 13 -0.82 8.85 12.16
C VAL A 13 -1.66 10.02 11.64
N GLY A 14 -1.24 11.24 11.94
CA GLY A 14 -1.92 12.48 11.55
C GLY A 14 -1.65 12.95 10.13
N THR A 15 -0.69 12.35 9.41
CA THR A 15 -0.33 12.71 8.03
C THR A 15 -0.26 11.47 7.13
N LEU A 16 -0.27 11.68 5.80
CA LEU A 16 -0.13 10.57 4.84
C LEU A 16 1.25 9.91 4.93
N ASP A 17 2.31 10.68 5.23
CA ASP A 17 3.64 10.11 5.44
C ASP A 17 3.68 9.24 6.69
N SER A 18 3.12 9.72 7.81
CA SER A 18 3.06 8.92 9.04
C SER A 18 2.16 7.69 8.91
N LEU A 19 1.12 7.74 8.08
CA LEU A 19 0.33 6.56 7.72
C LEU A 19 1.18 5.55 6.94
N TRP A 20 1.91 6.01 5.94
CA TRP A 20 2.80 5.16 5.16
C TRP A 20 3.88 4.53 6.05
N ASP A 21 4.58 5.35 6.84
CA ASP A 21 5.60 4.88 7.78
C ASP A 21 5.05 3.84 8.78
N ALA A 22 3.86 4.07 9.35
CA ALA A 22 3.26 3.13 10.30
C ALA A 22 2.95 1.77 9.66
N ASN A 23 2.58 1.76 8.37
CA ASN A 23 2.39 0.51 7.63
C ASN A 23 3.73 -0.17 7.31
N MET A 24 4.78 0.58 7.00
CA MET A 24 6.13 0.01 6.82
C MET A 24 6.70 -0.55 8.11
N ASP A 25 6.38 0.05 9.28
CA ASP A 25 6.76 -0.49 10.59
C ASP A 25 6.19 -1.90 10.84
N MET A 26 5.07 -2.27 10.21
CA MET A 26 4.53 -3.64 10.28
C MET A 26 5.46 -4.67 9.63
N LEU A 27 6.26 -4.23 8.65
CA LEU A 27 7.20 -5.07 7.94
C LEU A 27 8.58 -5.08 8.64
N ALA A 28 8.90 -4.03 9.39
CA ALA A 28 10.22 -3.87 10.00
C ALA A 28 10.43 -4.81 11.18
N GLN A 29 11.49 -5.61 11.13
CA GLN A 29 11.92 -6.42 12.27
C GLN A 29 12.38 -5.49 13.42
N GLY A 30 11.81 -5.70 14.61
CA GLY A 30 12.21 -4.93 15.80
C GLY A 30 11.54 -3.56 15.95
N SER A 31 10.52 -3.24 15.16
CA SER A 31 9.71 -2.03 15.31
C SER A 31 8.97 -1.93 16.65
N GLY A 32 8.85 -3.05 17.37
CA GLY A 32 8.04 -3.15 18.60
C GLY A 32 6.55 -3.34 18.32
N LEU A 33 6.11 -3.28 17.08
CA LEU A 33 4.74 -3.57 16.67
C LEU A 33 4.57 -5.07 16.43
N ASN A 34 3.79 -5.73 17.27
CA ASN A 34 3.45 -7.15 17.13
C ASN A 34 1.94 -7.34 16.92
N LEU A 35 1.51 -7.44 15.68
CA LEU A 35 0.11 -7.69 15.33
C LEU A 35 -0.33 -9.14 15.54
N LEU A 36 0.62 -10.06 15.78
CA LEU A 36 0.37 -11.48 15.99
C LEU A 36 0.50 -11.87 17.46
N ASP A 37 0.44 -10.91 18.37
CA ASP A 37 0.50 -11.15 19.80
C ASP A 37 -0.69 -11.99 20.27
N LYS A 38 -0.41 -13.18 20.79
CA LYS A 38 -1.44 -14.12 21.26
C LYS A 38 -1.98 -13.74 22.63
N ASP A 39 -1.21 -13.00 23.41
CA ASP A 39 -1.60 -12.56 24.76
C ASP A 39 -2.43 -11.27 24.69
N TRP A 40 -2.33 -10.53 23.58
CA TRP A 40 -3.15 -9.35 23.30
C TRP A 40 -3.72 -9.35 21.89
N PRO A 41 -4.66 -10.23 21.59
CA PRO A 41 -5.22 -10.35 20.25
C PRO A 41 -6.06 -9.12 19.88
N ILE A 42 -5.89 -8.65 18.65
CA ILE A 42 -6.67 -7.56 18.09
C ILE A 42 -7.94 -8.14 17.47
N TYR A 43 -9.11 -7.75 18.01
CA TYR A 43 -10.40 -8.14 17.48
C TYR A 43 -10.95 -7.04 16.58
N ALA A 44 -11.24 -7.37 15.34
CA ALA A 44 -11.91 -6.49 14.39
C ALA A 44 -13.08 -7.22 13.75
N ARG A 45 -14.06 -6.46 13.26
CA ARG A 45 -15.12 -7.02 12.42
C ARG A 45 -14.50 -7.44 11.10
N ALA A 46 -14.29 -8.74 10.93
CA ALA A 46 -13.76 -9.30 9.69
C ALA A 46 -14.91 -9.75 8.78
N GLU A 47 -14.87 -9.35 7.52
CA GLU A 47 -15.66 -10.01 6.48
C GLU A 47 -15.08 -11.39 6.20
N SER A 48 -15.96 -12.33 5.81
CA SER A 48 -15.54 -13.69 5.49
C SER A 48 -14.98 -13.71 4.07
N GLU A 49 -13.69 -13.50 3.95
CA GLU A 49 -12.97 -13.59 2.69
C GLU A 49 -12.19 -14.90 2.59
N PRO A 50 -12.01 -15.47 1.39
CA PRO A 50 -11.15 -16.63 1.20
C PRO A 50 -9.69 -16.30 1.56
N PRO A 51 -8.83 -17.31 1.76
CA PRO A 51 -7.38 -17.09 1.87
C PRO A 51 -6.84 -16.30 0.67
N ALA A 52 -5.72 -15.60 0.86
CA ALA A 52 -5.02 -14.99 -0.25
C ALA A 52 -4.52 -16.07 -1.22
N TYR A 53 -4.63 -15.80 -2.52
CA TYR A 53 -4.13 -16.65 -3.58
C TYR A 53 -2.83 -16.07 -4.16
N LEU A 54 -1.79 -16.88 -4.23
CA LEU A 54 -0.52 -16.55 -4.89
C LEU A 54 -0.38 -17.46 -6.11
N GLY A 55 -0.39 -16.87 -7.31
CA GLY A 55 -0.26 -17.58 -8.57
C GLY A 55 1.17 -18.09 -8.82
N GLU A 56 1.34 -18.84 -9.91
CA GLU A 56 2.65 -19.43 -10.26
C GLU A 56 3.73 -18.40 -10.55
N THR A 57 3.34 -17.22 -11.03
CA THR A 57 4.26 -16.13 -11.37
C THR A 57 4.44 -15.10 -10.24
N ALA A 58 3.79 -15.32 -9.10
CA ALA A 58 3.83 -14.39 -7.97
C ALA A 58 5.21 -14.37 -7.31
N GLU A 59 5.76 -13.19 -7.16
CA GLU A 59 6.96 -12.92 -6.38
C GLU A 59 6.60 -12.03 -5.19
N VAL A 60 6.48 -12.61 -4.00
CA VAL A 60 6.13 -11.87 -2.78
C VAL A 60 7.32 -11.89 -1.82
N ASP A 61 7.86 -10.72 -1.53
CA ASP A 61 8.98 -10.56 -0.63
C ASP A 61 8.69 -9.45 0.39
N HIS A 62 8.99 -9.71 1.66
CA HIS A 62 8.89 -8.77 2.78
C HIS A 62 7.59 -7.94 2.76
N SER A 63 6.45 -8.61 2.63
CA SER A 63 5.15 -7.97 2.39
C SER A 63 4.03 -8.64 3.19
N VAL A 64 2.99 -7.89 3.47
CA VAL A 64 1.75 -8.40 4.03
C VAL A 64 0.69 -8.49 2.93
N VAL A 65 0.15 -9.70 2.73
CA VAL A 65 -0.96 -9.94 1.80
C VAL A 65 -2.13 -10.51 2.59
N THR A 66 -3.24 -9.78 2.59
CA THR A 66 -4.40 -10.18 3.39
C THR A 66 -5.44 -10.97 2.58
N ARG A 67 -6.46 -11.48 3.28
CA ARG A 67 -7.49 -12.37 2.72
C ARG A 67 -8.19 -11.82 1.49
N GLY A 68 -8.61 -12.70 0.59
CA GLY A 68 -9.31 -12.36 -0.64
C GLY A 68 -8.42 -11.71 -1.70
N SER A 69 -7.13 -11.52 -1.43
CA SER A 69 -6.22 -10.95 -2.41
C SER A 69 -5.71 -12.01 -3.38
N GLU A 70 -5.50 -11.59 -4.64
CA GLU A 70 -4.96 -12.41 -5.72
C GLU A 70 -3.68 -11.75 -6.26
N VAL A 71 -2.56 -12.48 -6.19
CA VAL A 71 -1.26 -11.97 -6.63
C VAL A 71 -0.67 -12.91 -7.66
N GLU A 72 -0.42 -12.39 -8.86
CA GLU A 72 0.30 -13.05 -9.95
C GLU A 72 1.56 -12.27 -10.37
N GLY A 73 1.71 -11.04 -9.88
CA GLY A 73 2.86 -10.16 -10.13
C GLY A 73 3.84 -10.13 -8.97
N ALA A 74 4.69 -9.11 -8.96
CA ALA A 74 5.69 -8.89 -7.93
C ALA A 74 5.21 -7.91 -6.87
N VAL A 75 5.36 -8.27 -5.58
CA VAL A 75 5.01 -7.43 -4.43
C VAL A 75 6.19 -7.43 -3.47
N ARG A 76 6.79 -6.26 -3.25
CA ARG A 76 7.97 -6.11 -2.39
C ARG A 76 7.78 -4.96 -1.41
N ASN A 77 8.15 -5.19 -0.14
CA ASN A 77 8.08 -4.19 0.94
C ASN A 77 6.73 -3.46 0.99
N SER A 78 5.62 -4.16 0.84
CA SER A 78 4.30 -3.58 0.64
C SER A 78 3.24 -4.20 1.53
N VAL A 79 2.17 -3.46 1.76
CA VAL A 79 1.02 -3.91 2.54
C VAL A 79 -0.22 -3.91 1.65
N LEU A 80 -0.76 -5.10 1.41
CA LEU A 80 -1.99 -5.32 0.65
C LEU A 80 -3.13 -5.64 1.62
N SER A 81 -4.13 -4.76 1.65
CA SER A 81 -5.39 -5.00 2.35
C SER A 81 -6.24 -6.06 1.63
N GLN A 82 -7.44 -6.31 2.12
CA GLN A 82 -8.32 -7.35 1.61
C GLN A 82 -8.72 -7.11 0.14
N ARG A 83 -8.88 -8.21 -0.62
CA ARG A 83 -9.39 -8.20 -2.00
C ARG A 83 -8.55 -7.37 -2.98
N CYS A 84 -7.27 -7.23 -2.72
CA CYS A 84 -6.37 -6.60 -3.67
C CYS A 84 -6.02 -7.59 -4.79
N THR A 85 -5.87 -7.06 -6.01
CA THR A 85 -5.40 -7.83 -7.16
C THR A 85 -4.12 -7.22 -7.71
N VAL A 86 -3.10 -8.06 -7.89
CA VAL A 86 -1.86 -7.69 -8.59
C VAL A 86 -1.66 -8.67 -9.74
N ALA A 87 -1.96 -8.22 -10.96
CA ALA A 87 -1.95 -9.07 -12.15
C ALA A 87 -0.52 -9.45 -12.58
N GLU A 88 -0.43 -10.45 -13.46
CA GLU A 88 0.83 -10.93 -14.02
C GLU A 88 1.68 -9.79 -14.63
N GLY A 89 2.96 -9.76 -14.32
CA GLY A 89 3.90 -8.74 -14.77
C GLY A 89 3.72 -7.36 -14.13
N ALA A 90 2.74 -7.19 -13.23
CA ALA A 90 2.64 -5.98 -12.43
C ALA A 90 3.66 -5.97 -11.28
N GLU A 91 4.10 -4.79 -10.89
CA GLU A 91 5.08 -4.60 -9.81
C GLU A 91 4.55 -3.61 -8.78
N VAL A 92 4.59 -3.99 -7.50
CA VAL A 92 4.20 -3.15 -6.37
C VAL A 92 5.34 -3.11 -5.36
N GLU A 93 5.87 -1.92 -5.10
CA GLU A 93 7.01 -1.73 -4.20
C GLU A 93 6.76 -0.60 -3.20
N TYR A 94 7.13 -0.80 -1.93
CA TYR A 94 7.03 0.21 -0.86
C TYR A 94 5.67 0.93 -0.84
N SER A 95 4.59 0.19 -1.05
CA SER A 95 3.27 0.75 -1.26
C SER A 95 2.21 0.13 -0.36
N ILE A 96 1.14 0.88 -0.16
CA ILE A 96 -0.04 0.46 0.59
C ILE A 96 -1.20 0.38 -0.39
N LEU A 97 -1.81 -0.78 -0.50
CA LEU A 97 -3.02 -1.01 -1.26
C LEU A 97 -4.19 -1.20 -0.30
N MET A 98 -5.13 -0.27 -0.32
CA MET A 98 -6.36 -0.36 0.47
C MET A 98 -7.33 -1.39 -0.13
N PRO A 99 -8.40 -1.81 0.60
CA PRO A 99 -9.28 -2.88 0.16
C PRO A 99 -9.81 -2.73 -1.27
N GLY A 100 -9.75 -3.81 -2.04
CA GLY A 100 -10.27 -3.85 -3.40
C GLY A 100 -9.44 -3.13 -4.45
N ALA A 101 -8.24 -2.67 -4.13
CA ALA A 101 -7.35 -2.07 -5.10
C ALA A 101 -6.86 -3.10 -6.14
N VAL A 102 -6.84 -2.69 -7.41
CA VAL A 102 -6.46 -3.53 -8.56
C VAL A 102 -5.28 -2.90 -9.30
N VAL A 103 -4.22 -3.67 -9.48
CA VAL A 103 -3.06 -3.31 -10.30
C VAL A 103 -3.02 -4.26 -11.49
N GLU A 104 -3.34 -3.72 -12.67
CA GLU A 104 -3.45 -4.50 -13.90
C GLU A 104 -2.09 -4.89 -14.48
N ARG A 105 -2.12 -5.73 -15.51
CA ARG A 105 -0.95 -6.31 -16.17
C ARG A 105 0.11 -5.27 -16.53
N GLY A 106 1.35 -5.52 -16.14
CA GLY A 106 2.49 -4.67 -16.48
C GLY A 106 2.51 -3.29 -15.81
N ALA A 107 1.52 -2.97 -14.98
CA ALA A 107 1.49 -1.72 -14.24
C ALA A 107 2.52 -1.71 -13.11
N ARG A 108 3.03 -0.53 -12.76
CA ARG A 108 4.02 -0.34 -11.69
C ARG A 108 3.54 0.67 -10.67
N VAL A 109 3.60 0.28 -9.41
CA VAL A 109 3.22 1.11 -8.26
C VAL A 109 4.41 1.14 -7.30
N ALA A 110 4.95 2.32 -7.06
CA ALA A 110 6.10 2.48 -6.19
C ALA A 110 5.93 3.68 -5.25
N TYR A 111 6.17 3.47 -3.95
CA TYR A 111 6.05 4.50 -2.92
C TYR A 111 4.71 5.25 -3.00
N ALA A 112 3.63 4.48 -2.97
CA ALA A 112 2.28 5.01 -3.14
C ALA A 112 1.29 4.45 -2.11
N ILE A 113 0.23 5.22 -1.87
CA ILE A 113 -0.96 4.79 -1.16
C ILE A 113 -2.12 4.77 -2.16
N LEU A 114 -2.62 3.59 -2.47
CA LEU A 114 -3.83 3.43 -3.26
C LEU A 114 -5.04 3.28 -2.35
N GLY A 115 -6.00 4.17 -2.49
CA GLY A 115 -7.27 4.13 -1.77
C GLY A 115 -8.13 2.90 -2.12
N GLU A 116 -9.26 2.78 -1.43
CA GLU A 116 -10.21 1.67 -1.65
C GLU A 116 -10.71 1.63 -3.10
N ASN A 117 -10.78 0.43 -3.68
CA ASN A 117 -11.29 0.18 -5.02
C ASN A 117 -10.60 0.99 -6.14
N VAL A 118 -9.38 1.43 -5.93
CA VAL A 118 -8.56 2.07 -6.97
C VAL A 118 -8.22 1.04 -8.03
N ARG A 119 -8.29 1.46 -9.29
CA ARG A 119 -7.82 0.64 -10.43
C ARG A 119 -6.65 1.33 -11.13
N VAL A 120 -5.52 0.66 -11.20
CA VAL A 120 -4.34 1.07 -11.96
C VAL A 120 -4.34 0.26 -13.25
N GLY A 121 -4.60 0.92 -14.37
CA GLY A 121 -4.74 0.30 -15.70
C GLY A 121 -3.43 -0.28 -16.23
N GLU A 122 -3.53 -1.10 -17.26
CA GLU A 122 -2.41 -1.82 -17.86
C GLU A 122 -1.22 -0.90 -18.19
N ASN A 123 -0.02 -1.32 -17.85
CA ASN A 123 1.23 -0.59 -18.10
C ASN A 123 1.28 0.83 -17.53
N ALA A 124 0.33 1.22 -16.67
CA ALA A 124 0.38 2.51 -15.99
C ALA A 124 1.49 2.54 -14.93
N ARG A 125 1.94 3.73 -14.59
CA ARG A 125 2.99 3.95 -13.58
C ARG A 125 2.49 4.92 -12.52
N VAL A 126 2.61 4.56 -11.25
CA VAL A 126 2.16 5.35 -10.10
C VAL A 126 3.31 5.50 -9.12
N GLY A 127 3.66 6.74 -8.85
CA GLY A 127 4.77 7.07 -7.97
C GLY A 127 6.15 6.75 -8.57
N ALA A 128 7.16 6.86 -7.76
CA ALA A 128 8.55 6.54 -8.13
C ALA A 128 9.41 6.37 -6.87
N SER A 129 10.52 5.62 -7.00
CA SER A 129 11.51 5.51 -5.93
C SER A 129 12.19 6.85 -5.64
N PRO A 130 12.77 7.02 -4.44
CA PRO A 130 13.49 8.25 -4.07
C PRO A 130 14.63 8.62 -5.02
N GLU A 131 15.26 7.62 -5.64
CA GLU A 131 16.37 7.83 -6.57
C GLU A 131 15.92 8.35 -7.95
N ALA A 132 14.64 8.24 -8.24
CA ALA A 132 14.08 8.61 -9.55
C ALA A 132 13.65 10.09 -9.65
N ALA A 133 13.72 10.86 -8.56
CA ALA A 133 13.37 12.27 -8.52
C ALA A 133 14.26 13.04 -7.54
N PRO A 134 14.48 14.35 -7.75
CA PRO A 134 15.16 15.19 -6.78
C PRO A 134 14.45 15.15 -5.41
N PRO A 135 15.18 15.19 -4.28
CA PRO A 135 14.60 15.10 -2.94
C PRO A 135 13.47 16.11 -2.67
N GLU A 136 13.57 17.30 -3.23
CA GLU A 136 12.56 18.38 -3.10
C GLU A 136 11.29 18.14 -3.91
N GLU A 137 11.35 17.28 -4.91
CA GLU A 137 10.21 16.93 -5.77
C GLU A 137 9.61 15.55 -5.42
N TRP A 138 10.34 14.77 -4.62
CA TRP A 138 9.93 13.42 -4.26
C TRP A 138 8.97 13.42 -3.06
N GLY A 139 8.07 12.48 -3.04
CA GLY A 139 7.14 12.21 -1.93
C GLY A 139 6.22 11.05 -2.29
N ILE A 140 5.55 10.53 -1.28
CA ILE A 140 4.56 9.45 -1.45
C ILE A 140 3.44 9.91 -2.37
N THR A 141 3.11 9.10 -3.35
CA THR A 141 1.99 9.35 -4.26
C THR A 141 0.70 8.80 -3.66
N VAL A 142 -0.38 9.56 -3.74
CA VAL A 142 -1.66 9.16 -3.14
C VAL A 142 -2.75 9.13 -4.19
N VAL A 143 -3.45 8.02 -4.29
CA VAL A 143 -4.61 7.85 -5.15
C VAL A 143 -5.84 7.68 -4.29
N GLY A 144 -6.78 8.61 -4.40
CA GLY A 144 -8.01 8.61 -3.62
C GLY A 144 -8.92 7.42 -3.96
N PRO A 145 -9.86 7.07 -3.06
CA PRO A 145 -10.71 5.89 -3.26
C PRO A 145 -11.52 5.98 -4.55
N GLU A 146 -11.76 4.83 -5.17
CA GLU A 146 -12.52 4.64 -6.41
C GLU A 146 -11.95 5.37 -7.65
N ALA A 147 -10.76 5.97 -7.54
CA ALA A 147 -10.11 6.59 -8.68
C ALA A 147 -9.60 5.54 -9.67
N GLN A 148 -9.61 5.92 -10.95
CA GLN A 148 -9.12 5.08 -12.03
C GLN A 148 -7.94 5.76 -12.73
N ILE A 149 -6.87 5.02 -12.90
CA ILE A 149 -5.69 5.43 -13.67
C ILE A 149 -5.74 4.68 -14.99
N GLU A 150 -5.84 5.43 -16.07
CA GLU A 150 -5.93 4.87 -17.41
C GLU A 150 -4.67 4.06 -17.79
N ALA A 151 -4.84 3.11 -18.69
CA ALA A 151 -3.74 2.31 -19.20
C ALA A 151 -2.62 3.19 -19.78
N GLY A 152 -1.37 2.86 -19.45
CA GLY A 152 -0.19 3.59 -19.90
C GLY A 152 0.03 4.98 -19.26
N ARG A 153 -0.91 5.46 -18.44
CA ARG A 153 -0.75 6.77 -17.75
C ARG A 153 0.37 6.72 -16.72
N THR A 154 1.10 7.83 -16.61
CA THR A 154 2.09 8.04 -15.54
C THR A 154 1.60 9.10 -14.56
N LEU A 155 1.45 8.72 -13.30
CA LEU A 155 1.25 9.61 -12.16
C LEU A 155 2.58 9.67 -11.39
N LYS A 156 3.23 10.82 -11.43
CA LYS A 156 4.58 11.02 -10.85
C LYS A 156 4.57 10.93 -9.32
N ALA A 157 5.76 10.84 -8.72
CA ALA A 157 5.96 11.00 -7.28
C ALA A 157 5.36 12.33 -6.77
N ASN A 158 5.01 12.35 -5.47
CA ASN A 158 4.49 13.54 -4.80
C ASN A 158 3.21 14.13 -5.44
N ARG A 159 2.35 13.26 -5.96
CA ARG A 159 1.06 13.64 -6.55
C ARG A 159 -0.10 13.04 -5.78
N MET A 160 -1.21 13.74 -5.80
CA MET A 160 -2.50 13.23 -5.35
C MET A 160 -3.47 13.22 -6.52
N LEU A 161 -4.15 12.09 -6.71
CA LEU A 161 -5.24 11.93 -7.68
C LEU A 161 -6.52 11.65 -6.93
N ASN A 162 -7.57 12.44 -7.15
CA ASN A 162 -8.88 12.19 -6.55
C ASN A 162 -9.75 11.31 -7.48
N ARG A 163 -10.92 10.90 -6.99
CA ARG A 163 -11.92 10.10 -7.72
C ARG A 163 -12.35 10.72 -9.06
N GLU A 164 -12.36 12.05 -9.16
CA GLU A 164 -12.77 12.78 -10.35
C GLU A 164 -11.64 12.91 -11.38
N GLY A 165 -10.48 12.31 -11.13
CA GLY A 165 -9.32 12.37 -12.00
C GLY A 165 -8.52 13.68 -11.88
N LYS A 166 -8.82 14.52 -10.89
CA LYS A 166 -8.08 15.75 -10.64
C LYS A 166 -6.75 15.42 -9.94
N GLU A 167 -5.66 15.82 -10.58
CA GLU A 167 -4.31 15.68 -10.07
C GLU A 167 -3.84 16.99 -9.42
N THR A 168 -3.20 16.88 -8.26
CA THR A 168 -2.58 18.00 -7.54
C THR A 168 -1.19 17.59 -7.04
N VAL A 169 -0.32 18.55 -6.82
CA VAL A 169 0.91 18.35 -6.05
C VAL A 169 0.52 18.17 -4.59
N ARG A 170 1.17 17.26 -3.93
CA ARG A 170 0.96 16.99 -2.52
C ARG A 170 1.68 18.00 -1.64
#